data_a911ae207eb3f8091079bac8e014a865
#
_entry.id   a911ae207eb3f8091079bac8e014a865
#
_cell.length_a   1.000
_cell.length_b   1.000
_cell.length_c   1.000
_cell.angle_alpha   90.00
_cell.angle_beta   90.00
_cell.angle_gamma   90.00
#
_symmetry.space_group_name_H-M   'P 1'
#
loop_
_entity.id
_entity.type
_entity.pdbx_description
1 polymer ?
#
loop_
_entity_poly.entity_id
_entity_poly.type
_entity_poly.pdbx_seq_one_letter_code
_entity_poly.pdbx_strand_id
1 'polypeptide(L)'
;MAKKTESTGCDTCHWSGFVITDSASYARAELCSCIEECPHCEGSGNILSENENGYSYVAPCHSCGVIRRNVKLYNIAGIPAKYSHVLQVDAGLELKRMNSSLQRALKYAKDEFVKKYPTKDGFLLMGPSGLGKTHLAVGTISELTLKHGVKCLFKDFF
;
A
#
# COMPACT_ATOMS: atom_id res chain seq x y z
N MET A 1 30.45 -17.58 10.50
CA MET A 1 30.19 -16.17 10.82
C MET A 1 29.67 -15.49 9.55
N ALA A 2 28.37 -15.41 9.40
CA ALA A 2 27.74 -14.74 8.25
C ALA A 2 27.81 -13.23 8.49
N LYS A 3 28.48 -12.51 7.59
CA LYS A 3 28.47 -11.05 7.56
C LYS A 3 27.02 -10.59 7.31
N LYS A 4 26.40 -9.95 8.30
CA LYS A 4 25.24 -9.08 8.07
C LYS A 4 25.70 -8.00 7.09
N THR A 5 25.30 -8.09 5.84
CA THR A 5 25.31 -6.97 4.92
C THR A 5 24.27 -5.98 5.43
N GLU A 6 24.74 -4.90 6.05
CA GLU A 6 23.92 -3.71 6.29
C GLU A 6 23.44 -3.23 4.93
N SER A 7 22.15 -3.40 4.67
CA SER A 7 21.52 -2.91 3.47
C SER A 7 21.46 -1.38 3.58
N THR A 8 22.35 -0.70 2.89
CA THR A 8 22.25 0.74 2.65
C THR A 8 20.93 1.02 1.94
N GLY A 9 20.14 1.92 2.53
CA GLY A 9 18.80 2.25 2.05
C GLY A 9 18.78 2.70 0.59
N CYS A 10 17.67 2.41 -0.10
CA CYS A 10 17.45 2.96 -1.42
C CYS A 10 16.96 4.41 -1.28
N ASP A 11 17.75 5.36 -1.72
CA ASP A 11 17.43 6.80 -1.64
C ASP A 11 16.19 7.17 -2.48
N THR A 12 15.89 6.40 -3.53
CA THR A 12 14.75 6.65 -4.41
C THR A 12 13.41 6.28 -3.78
N CYS A 13 13.31 5.13 -3.12
CA CYS A 13 12.04 4.63 -2.58
C CYS A 13 11.97 4.60 -1.06
N HIS A 14 13.02 5.00 -0.37
CA HIS A 14 13.10 4.98 1.10
C HIS A 14 12.60 3.67 1.70
N TRP A 15 13.05 2.52 1.17
CA TRP A 15 12.70 1.15 1.59
C TRP A 15 11.29 0.66 1.25
N SER A 16 10.45 1.48 0.62
CA SER A 16 9.10 1.03 0.23
C SER A 16 9.12 0.00 -0.91
N GLY A 17 10.16 0.02 -1.74
CA GLY A 17 10.30 -0.82 -2.92
C GLY A 17 9.47 -0.35 -4.12
N PHE A 18 8.79 0.79 -4.00
CA PHE A 18 8.01 1.43 -5.08
C PHE A 18 8.08 2.94 -4.98
N VAL A 19 7.75 3.60 -6.06
CA VAL A 19 7.56 5.05 -6.16
C VAL A 19 6.16 5.33 -6.68
N ILE A 20 5.57 6.45 -6.27
CA ILE A 20 4.26 6.86 -6.78
C ILE A 20 4.46 7.93 -7.85
N THR A 21 3.84 7.72 -8.99
CA THR A 21 3.81 8.64 -10.12
C THR A 21 2.38 9.06 -10.42
N ASP A 22 2.21 10.26 -10.95
CA ASP A 22 0.93 10.76 -11.41
C ASP A 22 0.80 10.48 -12.90
N SER A 23 -0.15 9.65 -13.28
CA SER A 23 -0.63 9.63 -14.65
C SER A 23 -1.80 10.61 -14.78
N ALA A 24 -2.20 10.98 -16.00
CA ALA A 24 -3.17 12.05 -16.25
C ALA A 24 -4.48 11.96 -15.41
N SER A 25 -4.91 10.77 -15.01
CA SER A 25 -6.17 10.58 -14.29
C SER A 25 -6.03 9.85 -12.96
N TYR A 26 -5.02 8.99 -12.82
CA TYR A 26 -4.89 8.09 -11.67
C TYR A 26 -3.47 8.12 -11.09
N ALA A 27 -3.38 7.96 -9.78
CA ALA A 27 -2.12 7.67 -9.10
C ALA A 27 -1.65 6.26 -9.49
N ARG A 28 -0.37 6.11 -9.80
CA ARG A 28 0.26 4.84 -10.12
C ARG A 28 1.45 4.56 -9.23
N ALA A 29 1.56 3.32 -8.80
CA ALA A 29 2.74 2.81 -8.14
C ALA A 29 3.60 2.07 -9.19
N GLU A 30 4.88 2.39 -9.24
CA GLU A 30 5.88 1.71 -10.08
C GLU A 30 6.92 1.06 -9.17
N LEU A 31 7.44 -0.09 -9.59
CA LEU A 31 8.50 -0.73 -8.82
C LEU A 31 9.76 0.12 -8.85
N CYS A 32 10.42 0.22 -7.72
CA CYS A 32 11.74 0.84 -7.69
C CYS A 32 12.78 -0.10 -8.30
N SER A 33 13.83 0.44 -8.93
CA SER A 33 14.93 -0.34 -9.50
C SER A 33 15.54 -1.33 -8.51
N CYS A 34 15.62 -0.98 -7.23
CA CYS A 34 16.09 -1.90 -6.19
C CYS A 34 15.24 -3.17 -6.03
N ILE A 35 14.00 -3.16 -6.51
CA ILE A 35 13.09 -4.32 -6.51
C ILE A 35 13.03 -4.95 -7.91
N GLU A 36 13.17 -4.16 -8.98
CA GLU A 36 13.21 -4.68 -10.35
C GLU A 36 14.42 -5.59 -10.56
N GLU A 37 15.57 -5.23 -10.02
CA GLU A 37 16.83 -5.97 -10.08
C GLU A 37 17.03 -6.91 -8.87
N CYS A 38 15.95 -7.48 -8.33
CA CYS A 38 15.99 -8.34 -7.15
C CYS A 38 16.97 -9.51 -7.34
N PRO A 39 18.01 -9.63 -6.51
CA PRO A 39 19.06 -10.66 -6.69
C PRO A 39 18.57 -12.09 -6.43
N HIS A 40 17.44 -12.26 -5.75
CA HIS A 40 16.88 -13.58 -5.42
C HIS A 40 16.08 -14.20 -6.55
N CYS A 41 15.57 -13.41 -7.48
CA CYS A 41 14.72 -13.89 -8.57
C CYS A 41 15.11 -13.26 -9.92
N GLU A 42 16.21 -12.55 -10.00
CA GLU A 42 16.70 -11.89 -11.22
C GLU A 42 15.62 -11.05 -11.91
N GLY A 43 14.81 -10.36 -11.11
CA GLY A 43 13.71 -9.51 -11.61
C GLY A 43 12.43 -10.24 -11.99
N SER A 44 12.38 -11.59 -12.03
CA SER A 44 11.18 -12.34 -12.44
C SER A 44 10.00 -12.22 -11.45
N GLY A 45 10.28 -11.93 -10.18
CA GLY A 45 9.29 -11.89 -9.10
C GLY A 45 8.88 -13.26 -8.57
N ASN A 46 9.41 -14.35 -9.15
CA ASN A 46 9.09 -15.72 -8.80
C ASN A 46 10.37 -16.52 -8.55
N ILE A 47 10.27 -17.55 -7.75
CA ILE A 47 11.34 -18.51 -7.47
C ILE A 47 10.80 -19.94 -7.63
N LEU A 48 11.68 -20.85 -7.97
CA LEU A 48 11.37 -22.28 -7.94
C LEU A 48 11.52 -22.77 -6.49
N SER A 49 10.51 -23.46 -6.01
CA SER A 49 10.46 -24.05 -4.66
C SER A 49 10.07 -25.53 -4.77
N GLU A 50 10.45 -26.32 -3.77
CA GLU A 50 10.03 -27.72 -3.68
C GLU A 50 9.11 -27.90 -2.47
N ASN A 51 8.10 -28.76 -2.64
CA ASN A 51 7.26 -29.19 -1.51
C ASN A 51 7.86 -30.39 -0.79
N GLU A 52 7.24 -30.79 0.31
CA GLU A 52 7.69 -31.93 1.16
C GLU A 52 7.73 -33.27 0.39
N ASN A 53 7.05 -33.39 -0.74
CA ASN A 53 7.02 -34.57 -1.58
C ASN A 53 8.01 -34.53 -2.76
N GLY A 54 8.90 -33.51 -2.79
CA GLY A 54 9.91 -33.35 -3.84
C GLY A 54 9.40 -32.81 -5.18
N TYR A 55 8.17 -32.29 -5.23
CA TYR A 55 7.65 -31.64 -6.42
C TYR A 55 8.03 -30.17 -6.47
N SER A 56 8.62 -29.77 -7.60
CA SER A 56 8.97 -28.38 -7.86
C SER A 56 7.72 -27.56 -8.26
N TYR A 57 7.57 -26.37 -7.71
CA TYR A 57 6.52 -25.41 -8.05
C TYR A 57 7.04 -23.99 -8.07
N VAL A 58 6.35 -23.11 -8.78
CA VAL A 58 6.68 -21.68 -8.84
C VAL A 58 6.01 -20.94 -7.68
N ALA A 59 6.80 -20.30 -6.85
CA ALA A 59 6.35 -19.49 -5.72
C ALA A 59 6.71 -18.01 -5.93
N PRO A 60 5.93 -17.06 -5.37
CA PRO A 60 6.34 -15.67 -5.33
C PRO A 60 7.69 -15.50 -4.62
N CYS A 61 8.55 -14.64 -5.15
CA CYS A 61 9.84 -14.36 -4.51
C CYS A 61 9.62 -13.82 -3.09
N HIS A 62 10.29 -14.41 -2.11
CA HIS A 62 10.20 -14.02 -0.71
C HIS A 62 10.66 -12.58 -0.44
N SER A 63 11.56 -12.03 -1.27
CA SER A 63 12.09 -10.68 -1.10
C SER A 63 11.24 -9.60 -1.78
N CYS A 64 10.74 -9.84 -2.99
CA CYS A 64 10.03 -8.81 -3.76
C CYS A 64 8.59 -9.18 -4.15
N GLY A 65 8.19 -10.44 -4.03
CA GLY A 65 6.89 -10.91 -4.53
C GLY A 65 5.70 -10.22 -3.89
N VAL A 66 5.76 -9.94 -2.59
CA VAL A 66 4.71 -9.21 -1.85
C VAL A 66 4.59 -7.77 -2.36
N ILE A 67 5.72 -7.07 -2.53
CA ILE A 67 5.74 -5.69 -3.01
C ILE A 67 5.16 -5.63 -4.43
N ARG A 68 5.58 -6.52 -5.33
CA ARG A 68 5.08 -6.62 -6.72
C ARG A 68 3.56 -6.84 -6.76
N ARG A 69 3.05 -7.71 -5.91
CA ARG A 69 1.60 -7.94 -5.78
C ARG A 69 0.88 -6.69 -5.28
N ASN A 70 1.38 -6.07 -4.24
CA ASN A 70 0.74 -4.92 -3.60
C ASN A 70 0.71 -3.70 -4.53
N VAL A 71 1.79 -3.45 -5.29
CA VAL A 71 1.85 -2.43 -6.35
C VAL A 71 0.76 -2.67 -7.42
N LYS A 72 0.58 -3.90 -7.87
CA LYS A 72 -0.50 -4.25 -8.81
C LYS A 72 -1.88 -3.97 -8.21
N LEU A 73 -2.10 -4.30 -6.95
CA LEU A 73 -3.37 -4.06 -6.25
C LEU A 73 -3.66 -2.57 -6.10
N TYR A 74 -2.66 -1.76 -5.77
CA TYR A 74 -2.79 -0.31 -5.70
C TYR A 74 -3.20 0.28 -7.06
N ASN A 75 -2.56 -0.15 -8.14
CA ASN A 75 -2.88 0.32 -9.49
C ASN A 75 -4.30 -0.09 -9.93
N ILE A 76 -4.79 -1.24 -9.49
CA ILE A 76 -6.18 -1.68 -9.74
C ILE A 76 -7.19 -0.86 -8.92
N ALA A 77 -6.79 -0.32 -7.77
CA ALA A 77 -7.69 0.43 -6.90
C ALA A 77 -8.27 1.69 -7.56
N GLY A 78 -7.62 2.25 -8.58
CA GLY A 78 -8.14 3.38 -9.34
C GLY A 78 -8.19 4.69 -8.55
N ILE A 79 -7.20 4.95 -7.71
CA ILE A 79 -7.10 6.17 -6.90
C ILE A 79 -6.85 7.36 -7.85
N PRO A 80 -7.63 8.45 -7.77
CA PRO A 80 -7.40 9.64 -8.61
C PRO A 80 -6.03 10.27 -8.36
N ALA A 81 -5.38 10.81 -9.41
CA ALA A 81 -4.05 11.39 -9.37
C ALA A 81 -3.86 12.45 -8.27
N LYS A 82 -4.87 13.28 -8.03
CA LYS A 82 -4.86 14.31 -6.96
C LYS A 82 -4.62 13.77 -5.55
N TYR A 83 -4.76 12.45 -5.34
CA TYR A 83 -4.53 11.78 -4.05
C TYR A 83 -3.29 10.91 -4.05
N SER A 84 -2.41 11.01 -5.04
CA SER A 84 -1.17 10.22 -5.15
C SER A 84 -0.27 10.30 -3.89
N HIS A 85 -0.29 11.44 -3.21
CA HIS A 85 0.46 11.67 -1.98
C HIS A 85 -0.16 11.01 -0.73
N VAL A 86 -1.40 10.48 -0.82
CA VAL A 86 -2.13 9.90 0.31
C VAL A 86 -1.87 8.40 0.40
N LEU A 87 -0.73 8.01 0.95
CA LEU A 87 -0.28 6.62 0.99
C LEU A 87 -0.65 5.87 2.26
N GLN A 88 -1.13 6.56 3.28
CA GLN A 88 -1.57 5.98 4.54
C GLN A 88 -2.69 6.82 5.16
N VAL A 89 -3.39 6.25 6.13
CA VAL A 89 -4.60 6.85 6.71
C VAL A 89 -4.37 8.26 7.25
N ASP A 90 -3.21 8.54 7.84
CA ASP A 90 -2.85 9.82 8.44
C ASP A 90 -1.94 10.70 7.56
N ALA A 91 -1.73 10.34 6.29
CA ALA A 91 -0.88 11.11 5.38
C ALA A 91 -1.37 12.56 5.22
N GLY A 92 -0.48 13.52 5.50
CA GLY A 92 -0.76 14.95 5.36
C GLY A 92 -1.76 15.53 6.37
N LEU A 93 -2.16 14.76 7.39
CA LEU A 93 -3.10 15.20 8.41
C LEU A 93 -2.34 15.63 9.69
N GLU A 94 -2.40 16.91 10.01
CA GLU A 94 -1.85 17.45 11.26
C GLU A 94 -2.87 17.28 12.40
N LEU A 95 -2.67 16.29 13.27
CA LEU A 95 -3.57 15.97 14.39
C LEU A 95 -3.93 17.18 15.26
N LYS A 96 -2.99 18.10 15.47
CA LYS A 96 -3.20 19.30 16.31
C LYS A 96 -4.20 20.30 15.70
N ARG A 97 -4.40 20.24 14.39
CA ARG A 97 -5.32 21.15 13.65
C ARG A 97 -6.67 20.52 13.33
N MET A 98 -6.84 19.25 13.67
CA MET A 98 -8.06 18.50 13.37
C MET A 98 -9.11 18.71 14.46
N ASN A 99 -10.36 18.82 14.05
CA ASN A 99 -11.48 18.77 15.01
C ASN A 99 -11.63 17.36 15.63
N SER A 100 -12.28 17.29 16.78
CA SER A 100 -12.44 16.05 17.55
C SER A 100 -13.17 14.91 16.78
N SER A 101 -14.05 15.25 15.86
CA SER A 101 -14.77 14.27 15.04
C SER A 101 -13.85 13.62 14.01
N LEU A 102 -13.01 14.42 13.35
CA LEU A 102 -12.02 13.92 12.38
C LEU A 102 -10.94 13.09 13.08
N GLN A 103 -10.49 13.52 14.27
CA GLN A 103 -9.54 12.72 15.08
C GLN A 103 -10.11 11.35 15.45
N ARG A 104 -11.38 11.26 15.82
CA ARG A 104 -12.06 9.98 16.12
C ARG A 104 -12.19 9.12 14.87
N ALA A 105 -12.55 9.70 13.71
CA ALA A 105 -12.64 8.99 12.44
C ALA A 105 -11.28 8.44 11.99
N LEU A 106 -10.21 9.25 12.12
CA LEU A 106 -8.84 8.82 11.83
C LEU A 106 -8.41 7.67 12.74
N LYS A 107 -8.62 7.80 14.05
CA LYS A 107 -8.28 6.75 15.01
C LYS A 107 -9.02 5.44 14.69
N TYR A 108 -10.31 5.52 14.41
CA TYR A 108 -11.09 4.34 14.02
C TYR A 108 -10.56 3.70 12.74
N ALA A 109 -10.34 4.48 11.69
CA ALA A 109 -9.84 3.96 10.42
C ALA A 109 -8.48 3.27 10.58
N LYS A 110 -7.56 3.86 11.33
CA LYS A 110 -6.20 3.35 11.52
C LYS A 110 -6.13 2.18 12.50
N ASP A 111 -6.67 2.33 13.70
CA ASP A 111 -6.46 1.39 14.79
C ASP A 111 -7.50 0.26 14.81
N GLU A 112 -8.73 0.55 14.40
CA GLU A 112 -9.82 -0.43 14.45
C GLU A 112 -10.05 -1.09 13.08
N PHE A 113 -10.08 -0.34 12.01
CA PHE A 113 -10.39 -0.89 10.70
C PHE A 113 -9.16 -1.46 9.98
N VAL A 114 -8.15 -0.66 9.70
CA VAL A 114 -6.97 -1.11 8.93
C VAL A 114 -6.17 -2.15 9.71
N LYS A 115 -5.88 -1.87 10.98
CA LYS A 115 -5.04 -2.74 11.80
C LYS A 115 -5.67 -4.10 12.10
N LYS A 116 -7.00 -4.16 12.22
CA LYS A 116 -7.75 -5.38 12.52
C LYS A 116 -8.32 -6.07 11.27
N TYR A 117 -8.04 -5.56 10.09
CA TYR A 117 -8.51 -6.16 8.85
C TYR A 117 -7.98 -7.61 8.68
N PRO A 118 -8.75 -8.60 8.22
CA PRO A 118 -10.11 -8.46 7.67
C PRO A 118 -11.19 -8.39 8.76
N THR A 119 -12.09 -7.43 8.63
CA THR A 119 -13.30 -7.30 9.44
C THR A 119 -14.54 -7.56 8.59
N LYS A 120 -15.66 -7.94 9.22
CA LYS A 120 -16.96 -8.03 8.54
C LYS A 120 -17.66 -6.67 8.46
N ASP A 121 -17.14 -5.69 9.19
CA ASP A 121 -17.74 -4.38 9.33
C ASP A 121 -17.15 -3.41 8.29
N GLY A 122 -17.96 -2.48 7.86
CA GLY A 122 -17.55 -1.30 7.12
C GLY A 122 -17.66 -0.06 8.01
N PHE A 123 -17.29 1.11 7.48
CA PHE A 123 -17.56 2.38 8.14
C PHE A 123 -18.12 3.41 7.16
N LEU A 124 -18.93 4.32 7.67
CA LEU A 124 -19.54 5.39 6.92
C LEU A 124 -19.03 6.74 7.44
N LEU A 125 -18.50 7.55 6.53
CA LEU A 125 -18.03 8.91 6.82
C LEU A 125 -19.08 9.92 6.37
N MET A 126 -19.71 10.61 7.31
CA MET A 126 -20.74 11.63 7.04
C MET A 126 -20.27 13.02 7.50
N GLY A 127 -20.71 14.05 6.82
CA GLY A 127 -20.43 15.44 7.19
C GLY A 127 -20.30 16.37 5.98
N PRO A 128 -20.17 17.69 6.20
CA PRO A 128 -20.01 18.70 5.15
C PRO A 128 -18.83 18.44 4.22
N SER A 129 -18.85 19.04 3.03
CA SER A 129 -17.73 19.01 2.10
C SER A 129 -16.47 19.64 2.72
N GLY A 130 -15.29 19.24 2.25
CA GLY A 130 -14.00 19.80 2.69
C GLY A 130 -13.44 19.23 4.00
N LEU A 131 -14.14 18.36 4.71
CA LEU A 131 -13.67 17.79 5.99
C LEU A 131 -12.70 16.61 5.88
N GLY A 132 -12.18 16.31 4.69
CA GLY A 132 -11.19 15.25 4.53
C GLY A 132 -11.76 13.82 4.46
N LYS A 133 -13.07 13.62 4.28
CA LYS A 133 -13.68 12.28 4.20
C LYS A 133 -13.07 11.42 3.10
N THR A 134 -12.96 11.97 1.89
CA THR A 134 -12.35 11.27 0.75
C THR A 134 -10.86 11.03 0.97
N HIS A 135 -10.15 11.97 1.57
CA HIS A 135 -8.75 11.81 1.94
C HIS A 135 -8.56 10.61 2.89
N LEU A 136 -9.38 10.53 3.94
CA LEU A 136 -9.35 9.41 4.89
C LEU A 136 -9.69 8.07 4.23
N ALA A 137 -10.70 8.05 3.35
CA ALA A 137 -11.07 6.85 2.60
C ALA A 137 -9.93 6.40 1.66
N VAL A 138 -9.32 7.32 0.92
CA VAL A 138 -8.17 7.02 0.05
C VAL A 138 -6.97 6.54 0.86
N GLY A 139 -6.64 7.18 1.97
CA GLY A 139 -5.56 6.72 2.86
C GLY A 139 -5.80 5.29 3.36
N THR A 140 -7.04 4.95 3.71
CA THR A 140 -7.42 3.60 4.10
C THR A 140 -7.21 2.59 2.96
N ILE A 141 -7.65 2.92 1.73
CA ILE A 141 -7.45 2.07 0.55
C ILE A 141 -5.95 1.89 0.25
N SER A 142 -5.20 2.97 0.26
CA SER A 142 -3.74 2.95 0.00
C SER A 142 -3.01 2.07 1.01
N GLU A 143 -3.31 2.21 2.29
CA GLU A 143 -2.68 1.43 3.34
C GLU A 143 -3.06 -0.06 3.27
N LEU A 144 -4.33 -0.38 3.04
CA LEU A 144 -4.79 -1.76 2.86
C LEU A 144 -4.16 -2.42 1.63
N THR A 145 -4.03 -1.70 0.51
CA THR A 145 -3.43 -2.26 -0.71
C THR A 145 -1.92 -2.41 -0.59
N LEU A 146 -1.21 -1.35 -0.18
CA LEU A 146 0.25 -1.31 -0.22
C LEU A 146 0.91 -2.07 0.94
N LYS A 147 0.31 -2.04 2.15
CA LYS A 147 0.88 -2.73 3.31
C LYS A 147 0.27 -4.11 3.56
N HIS A 148 -1.04 -4.24 3.39
CA HIS A 148 -1.76 -5.46 3.75
C HIS A 148 -2.09 -6.35 2.55
N GLY A 149 -1.87 -5.88 1.31
CA GLY A 149 -2.11 -6.66 0.10
C GLY A 149 -3.59 -6.98 -0.12
N VAL A 150 -4.48 -6.11 0.31
CA VAL A 150 -5.92 -6.25 0.15
C VAL A 150 -6.36 -5.64 -1.17
N LYS A 151 -7.19 -6.34 -1.92
CA LYS A 151 -7.79 -5.81 -3.14
C LYS A 151 -8.89 -4.81 -2.79
N CYS A 152 -8.67 -3.54 -3.08
CA CYS A 152 -9.62 -2.46 -2.90
C CYS A 152 -9.98 -1.81 -4.24
N LEU A 153 -11.11 -1.11 -4.29
CA LEU A 153 -11.52 -0.29 -5.43
C LEU A 153 -12.04 1.05 -4.93
N PHE A 154 -11.53 2.12 -5.49
CA PHE A 154 -12.08 3.45 -5.33
C PHE A 154 -13.22 3.64 -6.34
N LYS A 155 -14.41 4.02 -5.88
CA LYS A 155 -15.56 4.35 -6.72
C LYS A 155 -16.11 5.70 -6.32
N ASP A 156 -16.21 6.58 -7.30
CA ASP A 156 -16.91 7.86 -7.18
C ASP A 156 -18.27 7.73 -7.86
N PHE A 157 -19.31 8.10 -7.16
CA PHE A 157 -20.69 8.04 -7.67
C PHE A 157 -21.18 9.48 -7.86
N PHE A 158 -21.21 9.94 -9.10
CA PHE A 158 -21.81 11.17 -9.53
C PHE A 158 -22.99 10.88 -10.45
#